data_9c9689b7ddcc2e05d0320e592fa101a9
#
_entry.id   9c9689b7ddcc2e05d0320e592fa101a9
#
_cell.length_a   1.000
_cell.length_b   1.000
_cell.length_c   1.000
_cell.angle_alpha   90.00
_cell.angle_beta   90.00
_cell.angle_gamma   90.00
#
_symmetry.space_group_name_H-M   'P 1'
#
loop_
_entity.id
_entity.type
_entity.pdbx_description
1 polymer ?
#
loop_
_entity_poly.entity_id
_entity_poly.type
_entity_poly.pdbx_seq_one_letter_code
_entity_poly.pdbx_strand_id
1 'polypeptide(L)'
;MCIRDRPYRLVDICTGDLGFSSSRTFDLEVWLPSIKCYREISSCSNCLDFQARRSSIRSKINKKNTYLHTLNGSGLAIGRTMAAILENGQQKDGSVKIPDALVPYFGSNFLKTA
;
A
#
# COMPACT_ATOMS: atom_id res chain seq x y z
N MET A 1 15.19 14.83 -8.51
CA MET A 1 15.14 14.30 -7.13
C MET A 1 15.16 12.78 -7.24
N CYS A 2 16.26 12.14 -6.90
CA CYS A 2 16.42 10.69 -7.09
C CYS A 2 15.48 9.93 -6.12
N ILE A 3 14.52 9.23 -6.66
CA ILE A 3 13.60 8.34 -5.92
C ILE A 3 14.34 7.16 -5.27
N ARG A 4 15.61 6.97 -5.58
CA ARG A 4 16.46 5.85 -5.11
C ARG A 4 16.81 5.83 -3.63
N ASP A 5 16.60 6.96 -2.92
CA ASP A 5 16.98 7.08 -1.50
C ASP A 5 15.83 6.80 -0.54
N ARG A 6 14.66 6.45 -1.07
CA ARG A 6 13.48 6.13 -0.24
C ARG A 6 13.12 4.65 -0.41
N PRO A 7 12.84 3.93 0.69
CA PRO A 7 12.47 2.53 0.62
C PRO A 7 11.05 2.30 0.06
N TYR A 8 10.34 3.33 -0.37
CA TYR A 8 9.00 3.24 -0.95
C TYR A 8 8.77 4.29 -2.04
N ARG A 9 7.78 4.03 -2.89
CA ARG A 9 7.27 4.98 -3.88
C ARG A 9 5.75 4.87 -4.01
N LEU A 10 5.10 5.95 -4.46
CA LEU A 10 3.72 5.99 -4.88
C LEU A 10 3.69 5.98 -6.41
N VAL A 11 2.89 5.09 -6.98
CA VAL A 11 2.71 4.92 -8.42
C VAL A 11 1.27 5.21 -8.78
N ASP A 12 1.05 6.08 -9.77
CA ASP A 12 -0.26 6.28 -10.41
C ASP A 12 -0.32 5.29 -11.57
N ILE A 13 -1.23 4.33 -11.50
CA ILE A 13 -1.29 3.20 -12.42
C ILE A 13 -1.80 3.67 -13.79
N CYS A 14 -1.07 3.31 -14.85
CA CYS A 14 -1.46 3.61 -16.21
C CYS A 14 -2.68 2.78 -16.64
N THR A 15 -3.38 3.26 -17.67
CA THR A 15 -4.62 2.64 -18.15
C THR A 15 -4.47 1.19 -18.59
N GLY A 16 -3.27 0.78 -19.04
CA GLY A 16 -2.99 -0.61 -19.45
C GLY A 16 -2.99 -1.61 -18.30
N ASP A 17 -2.71 -1.13 -17.08
CA ASP A 17 -2.64 -1.96 -15.87
C ASP A 17 -3.82 -1.75 -14.92
N LEU A 18 -4.72 -0.81 -15.27
CA LEU A 18 -5.93 -0.57 -14.46
C LEU A 18 -6.87 -1.78 -14.50
N GLY A 19 -7.34 -2.18 -13.31
CA GLY A 19 -8.42 -3.14 -13.19
C GLY A 19 -9.73 -2.59 -13.80
N PHE A 20 -10.54 -3.47 -14.40
CA PHE A 20 -11.79 -3.12 -15.09
C PHE A 20 -12.82 -2.33 -14.25
N SER A 21 -12.71 -2.41 -12.92
CA SER A 21 -13.61 -1.73 -11.97
C SER A 21 -13.09 -0.36 -11.53
N SER A 22 -11.87 0.02 -11.92
CA SER A 22 -11.17 1.19 -11.40
C SER A 22 -11.09 2.29 -12.45
N SER A 23 -11.35 3.52 -12.05
CA SER A 23 -11.12 4.70 -12.89
C SER A 23 -9.73 5.30 -12.68
N ARG A 24 -9.16 5.10 -11.50
CA ARG A 24 -7.80 5.50 -11.12
C ARG A 24 -7.33 4.67 -9.96
N THR A 25 -6.08 4.27 -9.98
CA THR A 25 -5.46 3.47 -8.92
C THR A 25 -4.11 4.05 -8.55
N PHE A 26 -3.85 4.11 -7.25
CA PHE A 26 -2.54 4.42 -6.70
C PHE A 26 -2.01 3.21 -5.96
N ASP A 27 -0.80 2.79 -6.32
CA ASP A 27 -0.09 1.73 -5.63
C ASP A 27 1.03 2.31 -4.77
N LEU A 28 1.09 1.83 -3.53
CA LEU A 28 2.22 2.05 -2.66
C LEU A 28 3.16 0.86 -2.78
N GLU A 29 4.36 1.10 -3.26
CA GLU A 29 5.38 0.07 -3.46
C GLU A 29 6.57 0.30 -2.53
N VAL A 30 7.17 -0.79 -2.06
CA VAL A 30 8.40 -0.78 -1.26
C VAL A 30 9.55 -1.41 -2.02
N TRP A 31 10.74 -0.89 -1.76
CA TRP A 31 11.98 -1.45 -2.29
C TRP A 31 12.37 -2.70 -1.51
N LEU A 32 12.70 -3.76 -2.25
CA LEU A 32 13.24 -5.00 -1.73
C LEU A 32 14.68 -5.17 -2.24
N PRO A 33 15.69 -4.98 -1.39
CA PRO A 33 17.09 -5.06 -1.77
C PRO A 33 17.50 -6.40 -2.37
N SER A 34 16.96 -7.51 -1.86
CA SER A 34 17.29 -8.87 -2.29
C SER A 34 16.98 -9.12 -3.79
N ILE A 35 15.87 -8.57 -4.26
CA ILE A 35 15.44 -8.73 -5.66
C ILE A 35 15.66 -7.45 -6.49
N LYS A 36 16.21 -6.40 -5.89
CA LYS A 36 16.52 -5.10 -6.51
C LYS A 36 15.34 -4.49 -7.27
N CYS A 37 14.14 -4.61 -6.74
CA CYS A 37 12.95 -4.01 -7.34
C CYS A 37 11.95 -3.52 -6.30
N TYR A 38 11.02 -2.69 -6.76
CA TYR A 38 9.86 -2.28 -5.98
C TYR A 38 8.76 -3.33 -6.09
N ARG A 39 8.03 -3.52 -5.00
CA ARG A 39 6.86 -4.39 -4.93
C ARG A 39 5.72 -3.69 -4.20
N GLU A 40 4.53 -3.82 -4.74
CA GLU A 40 3.31 -3.28 -4.16
C GLU A 40 3.05 -3.86 -2.77
N ILE A 41 2.69 -3.00 -1.83
CA ILE A 41 2.23 -3.36 -0.48
C ILE A 41 0.81 -2.88 -0.21
N SER A 42 0.32 -1.92 -0.97
CA SER A 42 -1.04 -1.41 -0.88
C SER A 42 -1.47 -0.86 -2.24
N SER A 43 -2.71 -1.13 -2.62
CA SER A 43 -3.35 -0.60 -3.82
C SER A 43 -4.65 0.07 -3.43
N CYS A 44 -4.86 1.31 -3.90
CA CYS A 44 -6.04 2.12 -3.59
C CYS A 44 -6.68 2.61 -4.88
N SER A 45 -7.90 2.16 -5.14
CA SER A 45 -8.64 2.44 -6.37
C SER A 45 -9.87 3.30 -6.13
N ASN A 46 -10.10 4.25 -7.01
CA ASN A 46 -11.38 4.92 -7.16
C ASN A 46 -12.23 4.14 -8.17
N CYS A 47 -13.32 3.55 -7.72
CA CYS A 47 -14.20 2.73 -8.55
C CYS A 47 -15.43 3.48 -9.07
N LEU A 48 -15.52 4.79 -8.82
CA LEU A 48 -16.71 5.59 -9.12
C LEU A 48 -17.98 4.84 -8.65
N ASP A 49 -19.00 4.75 -9.50
CA ASP A 49 -20.26 4.06 -9.18
C ASP A 49 -20.30 2.58 -9.63
N PHE A 50 -19.19 2.06 -10.17
CA PHE A 50 -19.13 0.71 -10.73
C PHE A 50 -19.53 -0.37 -9.73
N GLN A 51 -18.96 -0.36 -8.54
CA GLN A 51 -19.27 -1.33 -7.48
C GLN A 51 -20.66 -1.07 -6.89
N ALA A 52 -21.02 0.20 -6.71
CA ALA A 52 -22.33 0.57 -6.18
C ALA A 52 -23.49 0.11 -7.06
N ARG A 53 -23.33 0.17 -8.39
CA ARG A 53 -24.35 -0.37 -9.32
C ARG A 53 -24.56 -1.86 -9.14
N ARG A 54 -23.49 -2.64 -8.97
CA ARG A 54 -23.56 -4.10 -8.80
C ARG A 54 -24.10 -4.51 -7.46
N SER A 55 -23.74 -3.79 -6.41
CA SER A 55 -24.17 -4.05 -5.03
C SER A 55 -25.46 -3.32 -4.66
N SER A 56 -26.08 -2.59 -5.60
CA SER A 56 -27.30 -1.79 -5.39
C SER A 56 -27.18 -0.75 -4.24
N ILE A 57 -25.96 -0.23 -4.02
CA ILE A 57 -25.68 0.76 -2.98
C ILE A 57 -26.12 2.13 -3.48
N ARG A 58 -27.14 2.67 -2.87
CA ARG A 58 -27.73 3.97 -3.24
C ARG A 58 -27.93 4.85 -2.01
N SER A 59 -27.92 6.16 -2.24
CA SER A 59 -28.33 7.16 -1.26
C SER A 59 -29.32 8.14 -1.87
N LYS A 60 -30.16 8.73 -1.02
CA LYS A 60 -31.03 9.84 -1.44
C LYS A 60 -30.26 11.15 -1.35
N ILE A 61 -29.90 11.69 -2.51
CA ILE A 61 -29.29 13.01 -2.63
C ILE A 61 -30.31 13.89 -3.35
N ASN A 62 -30.69 15.01 -2.72
CA ASN A 62 -31.71 15.93 -3.27
C ASN A 62 -33.01 15.22 -3.69
N LYS A 63 -33.50 14.31 -2.87
CA LYS A 63 -34.72 13.48 -3.10
C LYS A 63 -34.61 12.49 -4.28
N LYS A 64 -33.45 12.37 -4.93
CA LYS A 64 -33.18 11.39 -6.01
C LYS A 64 -32.33 10.24 -5.47
N ASN A 65 -32.66 9.02 -5.88
CA ASN A 65 -31.82 7.85 -5.63
C ASN A 65 -30.60 7.93 -6.55
N THR A 66 -29.41 8.02 -5.96
CA THR A 66 -28.14 8.14 -6.67
C THR A 66 -27.22 7.02 -6.24
N TYR A 67 -26.51 6.40 -7.18
CA TYR A 67 -25.44 5.45 -6.85
C TYR A 67 -24.27 6.20 -6.22
N LEU A 68 -23.69 5.61 -5.19
CA LEU A 68 -22.54 6.18 -4.51
C LEU A 68 -21.26 5.82 -5.24
N HIS A 69 -20.25 6.68 -5.12
CA HIS A 69 -18.89 6.34 -5.51
C HIS A 69 -18.24 5.53 -4.39
N THR A 70 -17.43 4.55 -4.77
CA THR A 70 -16.71 3.70 -3.84
C THR A 70 -15.21 3.80 -4.03
N LEU A 71 -14.49 3.66 -2.94
CA LEU A 71 -13.05 3.44 -2.92
C LEU A 71 -12.80 1.99 -2.53
N ASN A 72 -11.84 1.37 -3.18
CA ASN A 72 -11.36 0.05 -2.81
C ASN A 72 -9.87 0.17 -2.48
N GLY A 73 -9.47 -0.31 -1.31
CA GLY A 73 -8.08 -0.20 -0.89
C GLY A 73 -7.67 -1.34 0.01
N SER A 74 -6.50 -1.92 -0.25
CA SER A 74 -5.86 -2.81 0.70
C SER A 74 -5.22 -1.95 1.80
N GLY A 75 -5.42 -2.32 3.06
CA GLY A 75 -4.75 -1.66 4.18
C GLY A 75 -3.26 -1.86 4.05
N LEU A 76 -2.81 -3.12 3.99
CA LEU A 76 -1.39 -3.46 3.85
C LEU A 76 -1.19 -4.94 3.53
N ALA A 77 -0.23 -5.24 2.62
CA ALA A 77 0.29 -6.59 2.42
C ALA A 77 1.29 -6.91 3.55
N ILE A 78 0.80 -7.42 4.69
CA ILE A 78 1.57 -7.60 5.93
C ILE A 78 2.87 -8.36 5.70
N GLY A 79 2.82 -9.54 5.05
CA GLY A 79 4.00 -10.36 4.82
C GLY A 79 5.08 -9.65 4.00
N ARG A 80 4.69 -8.95 2.93
CA ARG A 80 5.63 -8.21 2.08
C ARG A 80 6.20 -6.99 2.80
N THR A 81 5.40 -6.29 3.58
CA THR A 81 5.86 -5.16 4.40
C THR A 81 6.84 -5.62 5.47
N MET A 82 6.58 -6.75 6.11
CA MET A 82 7.50 -7.34 7.09
C MET A 82 8.84 -7.71 6.43
N ALA A 83 8.82 -8.36 5.26
CA ALA A 83 10.03 -8.64 4.50
C ALA A 83 10.81 -7.36 4.16
N ALA A 84 10.12 -6.31 3.72
CA ALA A 84 10.75 -5.02 3.41
C ALA A 84 11.39 -4.37 4.65
N ILE A 85 10.75 -4.44 5.82
CA ILE A 85 11.32 -3.95 7.08
C ILE A 85 12.59 -4.72 7.44
N LEU A 86 12.53 -6.04 7.38
CA LEU A 86 13.69 -6.89 7.70
C LEU A 86 14.86 -6.63 6.75
N GLU A 87 14.60 -6.58 5.44
CA GLU A 87 15.67 -6.37 4.44
C GLU A 87 16.28 -4.97 4.52
N ASN A 88 15.46 -3.92 4.62
CA ASN A 88 15.95 -2.54 4.67
C ASN A 88 16.52 -2.14 6.03
N GLY A 89 16.11 -2.82 7.09
CA GLY A 89 16.56 -2.56 8.47
C GLY A 89 17.81 -3.31 8.86
N GLN A 90 18.28 -4.27 8.05
CA GLN A 90 19.41 -5.14 8.40
C GLN A 90 20.69 -4.37 8.62
N GLN A 91 21.38 -4.65 9.72
CA GLN A 91 22.66 -4.05 10.12
C GLN A 91 23.82 -5.02 9.89
N LYS A 92 25.05 -4.49 9.93
CA LYS A 92 26.27 -5.29 9.72
C LYS A 92 26.47 -6.39 10.78
N ASP A 93 25.92 -6.21 11.97
CA ASP A 93 26.00 -7.15 13.08
C ASP A 93 24.87 -8.21 13.04
N GLY A 94 24.04 -8.22 11.98
CA GLY A 94 22.91 -9.12 11.83
C GLY A 94 21.65 -8.65 12.54
N SER A 95 21.69 -7.59 13.34
CA SER A 95 20.47 -7.02 13.92
C SER A 95 19.64 -6.31 12.85
N VAL A 96 18.35 -6.09 13.15
CA VAL A 96 17.44 -5.35 12.27
C VAL A 96 16.96 -4.10 13.00
N LYS A 97 17.22 -2.93 12.43
CA LYS A 97 16.68 -1.67 12.93
C LYS A 97 15.18 -1.60 12.65
N ILE A 98 14.40 -1.38 13.70
CA ILE A 98 12.96 -1.21 13.59
C ILE A 98 12.65 0.24 13.21
N PRO A 99 11.74 0.52 12.25
CA PRO A 99 11.29 1.86 11.94
C PRO A 99 10.74 2.58 13.18
N ASP A 100 11.09 3.85 13.34
CA ASP A 100 10.74 4.63 14.54
C ASP A 100 9.24 4.62 14.85
N ALA A 101 8.40 4.62 13.80
CA ALA A 101 6.93 4.54 13.93
C ALA A 101 6.44 3.21 14.56
N LEU A 102 7.21 2.14 14.47
CA LEU A 102 6.87 0.82 15.03
C LEU A 102 7.48 0.56 16.39
N VAL A 103 8.47 1.34 16.80
CA VAL A 103 9.15 1.18 18.11
C VAL A 103 8.18 1.18 19.29
N PRO A 104 7.16 2.07 19.36
CA PRO A 104 6.19 2.06 20.47
C PRO A 104 5.38 0.75 20.57
N TYR A 105 5.19 0.04 19.48
CA TYR A 105 4.44 -1.22 19.42
C TYR A 105 5.34 -2.44 19.61
N PHE A 106 6.57 -2.36 19.10
CA PHE A 106 7.54 -3.44 19.17
C PHE A 106 8.29 -3.49 20.51
N GLY A 107 8.41 -2.33 21.17
CA GLY A 107 9.09 -2.22 22.48
C GLY A 107 10.62 -2.15 22.41
N SER A 108 11.22 -2.12 21.22
CA SER A 108 12.66 -2.04 21.02
C SER A 108 13.00 -1.36 19.69
N ASN A 109 14.16 -0.69 19.64
CA ASN A 109 14.69 -0.12 18.41
C ASN A 109 15.33 -1.15 17.47
N PHE A 110 15.66 -2.32 17.99
CA PHE A 110 16.33 -3.37 17.23
C PHE A 110 15.74 -4.74 17.53
N LEU A 111 15.55 -5.52 16.48
CA LEU A 111 15.42 -6.96 16.57
C LEU A 111 16.84 -7.56 16.55
N LYS A 112 17.23 -8.24 17.63
CA LYS A 112 18.53 -8.91 17.76
C LYS A 112 18.36 -10.39 17.43
N THR A 113 19.35 -10.97 16.77
CA THR A 113 19.49 -12.42 16.70
C THR A 113 19.86 -12.93 18.09
N ALA A 114 19.28 -14.04 18.51
CA ALA A 114 19.64 -14.72 19.75
C ALA A 114 21.06 -15.26 19.69
#